data_18b0ed847ecaa5d4c54b6f4e72f3c0cd
#
_entry.id   18b0ed847ecaa5d4c54b6f4e72f3c0cd
#
_cell.length_a   1.000
_cell.length_b   1.000
_cell.length_c   1.000
_cell.angle_alpha   90.00
_cell.angle_beta   90.00
_cell.angle_gamma   90.00
#
_symmetry.space_group_name_H-M   'P 1'
#
loop_
_entity.id
_entity.type
_entity.pdbx_description
1 polymer ?
#
loop_
_entity_poly.entity_id
_entity_poly.type
_entity_poly.pdbx_seq_one_letter_code
_entity_poly.pdbx_strand_id
1 'polypeptide(L)'
;QFKAFVKATGHVTTAQIPPDPKDYPGARPEMIYAGSLVFTPPPRVTGLKDWSQWWQFMKGADWRHPFGPKSNINVLDHHPVVHVSYGDALAYAKWAGKDLPTEAEWEFAARGGLDGEEFAWGNTLTPDGKHMANTWQGNFPVQNLGEDGYERTAPVTAFPANGYGVH
;
A
#
# COMPACT_ATOMS: atom_id res chain seq x y z
N GLN A 1 -5.87 7.34 -11.83
CA GLN A 1 -4.84 8.38 -11.90
C GLN A 1 -3.49 7.79 -12.30
N PHE A 2 -2.93 6.81 -11.59
CA PHE A 2 -1.61 6.20 -11.90
C PHE A 2 -1.57 5.54 -13.30
N LYS A 3 -2.63 4.85 -13.72
CA LYS A 3 -2.80 4.35 -15.10
C LYS A 3 -2.60 5.45 -16.17
N ALA A 4 -3.17 6.65 -15.94
CA ALA A 4 -3.05 7.77 -16.87
C ALA A 4 -1.60 8.27 -16.95
N PHE A 5 -0.91 8.36 -15.81
CA PHE A 5 0.50 8.69 -15.75
C PHE A 5 1.35 7.72 -16.57
N VAL A 6 1.21 6.42 -16.31
CA VAL A 6 1.98 5.41 -17.05
C VAL A 6 1.66 5.44 -18.54
N LYS A 7 0.40 5.62 -18.92
CA LYS A 7 0.01 5.75 -20.33
C LYS A 7 0.63 6.97 -21.00
N ALA A 8 0.74 8.09 -20.28
CA ALA A 8 1.25 9.34 -20.83
C ALA A 8 2.79 9.36 -20.92
N THR A 9 3.49 8.70 -20.00
CA THR A 9 4.96 8.80 -19.86
C THR A 9 5.71 7.54 -20.26
N GLY A 10 5.04 6.39 -20.34
CA GLY A 10 5.71 5.10 -20.50
C GLY A 10 6.48 4.64 -19.26
N HIS A 11 6.21 5.25 -18.07
CA HIS A 11 6.94 4.94 -16.84
C HIS A 11 6.91 3.45 -16.51
N VAL A 12 8.08 2.90 -16.23
CA VAL A 12 8.28 1.51 -15.77
C VAL A 12 8.60 1.58 -14.28
N THR A 13 7.78 0.95 -13.44
CA THR A 13 7.97 0.99 -11.99
C THR A 13 9.13 0.11 -11.53
N THR A 14 9.69 0.43 -10.37
CA THR A 14 10.79 -0.34 -9.76
C THR A 14 10.46 -1.83 -9.67
N ALA A 15 9.23 -2.20 -9.34
CA ALA A 15 8.80 -3.59 -9.25
C ALA A 15 8.81 -4.34 -10.61
N GLN A 16 8.82 -3.63 -11.72
CA GLN A 16 8.87 -4.20 -13.07
C GLN A 16 10.30 -4.38 -13.61
N ILE A 17 11.31 -3.92 -12.86
CA ILE A 17 12.73 -3.97 -13.25
C ILE A 17 13.43 -4.99 -12.39
N PRO A 18 14.12 -6.00 -12.97
CA PRO A 18 15.00 -6.86 -12.17
C PRO A 18 16.08 -6.04 -11.47
N PRO A 19 16.38 -6.30 -10.20
CA PRO A 19 17.45 -5.60 -9.49
C PRO A 19 18.83 -5.86 -10.14
N ASP A 20 19.77 -4.90 -10.01
CA ASP A 20 21.14 -5.12 -10.48
C ASP A 20 21.80 -6.21 -9.61
N PRO A 21 22.34 -7.30 -10.22
CA PRO A 21 23.05 -8.33 -9.46
C PRO A 21 24.20 -7.82 -8.60
N LYS A 22 24.78 -6.65 -8.97
CA LYS A 22 25.87 -6.01 -8.19
C LYS A 22 25.42 -5.53 -6.81
N ASP A 23 24.14 -5.17 -6.66
CA ASP A 23 23.56 -4.72 -5.40
C ASP A 23 23.25 -5.90 -4.45
N TYR A 24 23.34 -7.12 -4.96
CA TYR A 24 23.02 -8.36 -4.23
C TYR A 24 24.14 -9.40 -4.34
N PRO A 25 25.35 -9.09 -3.83
CA PRO A 25 26.48 -9.99 -3.94
C PRO A 25 26.19 -11.36 -3.26
N GLY A 26 26.37 -12.44 -4.00
CA GLY A 26 26.07 -13.80 -3.54
C GLY A 26 24.64 -14.28 -3.78
N ALA A 27 23.75 -13.45 -4.30
CA ALA A 27 22.43 -13.90 -4.73
C ALA A 27 22.57 -14.84 -5.95
N ARG A 28 21.81 -15.93 -5.93
CA ARG A 28 21.76 -16.84 -7.09
C ARG A 28 21.00 -16.17 -8.24
N PRO A 29 21.41 -16.38 -9.50
CA PRO A 29 20.80 -15.72 -10.68
C PRO A 29 19.26 -15.89 -10.75
N GLU A 30 18.75 -17.06 -10.34
CA GLU A 30 17.32 -17.32 -10.33
C GLU A 30 16.53 -16.51 -9.28
N MET A 31 17.22 -15.85 -8.36
CA MET A 31 16.62 -14.96 -7.37
C MET A 31 16.58 -13.48 -7.84
N ILE A 32 17.29 -13.17 -8.93
CA ILE A 32 17.36 -11.81 -9.51
C ILE A 32 16.25 -11.66 -10.56
N TYR A 33 15.08 -11.25 -10.12
CA TYR A 33 13.92 -11.06 -10.98
C TYR A 33 13.06 -9.86 -10.55
N ALA A 34 12.33 -9.30 -11.50
CA ALA A 34 11.33 -8.26 -11.22
C ALA A 34 10.19 -8.82 -10.38
N GLY A 35 9.78 -8.07 -9.38
CA GLY A 35 8.72 -8.47 -8.46
C GLY A 35 8.61 -7.52 -7.28
N SER A 36 7.76 -7.88 -6.33
CA SER A 36 7.53 -7.11 -5.11
C SER A 36 7.08 -8.01 -3.96
N LEU A 37 7.12 -7.47 -2.74
CA LEU A 37 6.60 -8.14 -1.56
C LEU A 37 5.06 -8.18 -1.59
N VAL A 38 4.52 -9.37 -1.48
CA VAL A 38 3.06 -9.61 -1.40
C VAL A 38 2.73 -10.18 -0.04
N PHE A 39 1.76 -9.55 0.63
CA PHE A 39 1.23 -10.06 1.89
C PHE A 39 0.45 -11.35 1.64
N THR A 40 0.88 -12.42 2.29
CA THR A 40 0.31 -13.76 2.17
C THR A 40 0.04 -14.30 3.58
N PRO A 41 -1.20 -14.20 4.08
CA PRO A 41 -1.54 -14.67 5.42
C PRO A 41 -1.17 -16.14 5.60
N PRO A 42 -0.35 -16.50 6.59
CA PRO A 42 -0.04 -17.88 6.89
C PRO A 42 -1.14 -18.51 7.75
N PRO A 43 -1.29 -19.84 7.77
CA PRO A 43 -2.25 -20.50 8.64
C PRO A 43 -1.87 -20.41 10.13
N ARG A 44 -0.63 -20.11 10.45
CA ARG A 44 -0.09 -19.90 11.80
C ARG A 44 1.26 -19.17 11.74
N VAL A 45 1.63 -18.52 12.82
CA VAL A 45 2.96 -17.89 12.99
C VAL A 45 3.62 -18.36 14.28
N THR A 46 4.95 -18.32 14.32
CA THR A 46 5.78 -18.64 15.50
C THR A 46 6.11 -17.39 16.33
N GLY A 47 5.58 -16.25 15.95
CA GLY A 47 5.79 -14.93 16.57
C GLY A 47 5.81 -13.84 15.52
N LEU A 48 5.83 -12.57 15.94
CA LEU A 48 5.75 -11.40 15.05
C LEU A 48 7.10 -10.76 14.72
N LYS A 49 8.23 -11.35 15.17
CA LYS A 49 9.56 -10.79 14.89
C LYS A 49 10.06 -11.09 13.47
N ASP A 50 9.62 -12.20 12.91
CA ASP A 50 10.02 -12.62 11.57
C ASP A 50 8.90 -12.34 10.57
N TRP A 51 9.00 -11.20 9.90
CA TRP A 51 8.05 -10.73 8.90
C TRP A 51 8.00 -11.60 7.63
N SER A 52 9.03 -12.41 7.36
CA SER A 52 9.08 -13.30 6.20
C SER A 52 8.01 -14.40 6.25
N GLN A 53 7.40 -14.65 7.42
CA GLN A 53 6.31 -15.58 7.58
C GLN A 53 5.03 -15.16 6.84
N TRP A 54 4.84 -13.86 6.57
CA TRP A 54 3.64 -13.32 5.89
C TRP A 54 3.94 -12.37 4.73
N TRP A 55 5.21 -12.05 4.46
CA TRP A 55 5.63 -11.32 3.28
C TRP A 55 6.43 -12.21 2.36
N GLN A 56 5.99 -12.35 1.12
CA GLN A 56 6.67 -13.14 0.10
C GLN A 56 7.08 -12.26 -1.06
N PHE A 57 8.37 -12.26 -1.43
CA PHE A 57 8.81 -11.61 -2.65
C PHE A 57 8.36 -12.43 -3.85
N MET A 58 7.39 -11.90 -4.58
CA MET A 58 6.69 -12.63 -5.65
C MET A 58 7.12 -12.12 -7.01
N LYS A 59 7.64 -13.03 -7.84
CA LYS A 59 8.02 -12.75 -9.23
C LYS A 59 6.82 -12.24 -10.01
N GLY A 60 7.00 -11.08 -10.71
CA GLY A 60 5.98 -10.46 -11.53
C GLY A 60 4.82 -9.83 -10.76
N ALA A 61 4.95 -9.63 -9.43
CA ALA A 61 4.08 -8.75 -8.70
C ALA A 61 4.48 -7.29 -9.00
N ASP A 62 3.54 -6.51 -9.47
CA ASP A 62 3.68 -5.09 -9.81
C ASP A 62 2.34 -4.36 -9.63
N TRP A 63 2.28 -3.09 -9.97
CA TRP A 63 1.07 -2.30 -9.82
C TRP A 63 -0.12 -2.77 -10.68
N ARG A 64 0.10 -3.55 -11.77
CA ARG A 64 -0.95 -4.18 -12.59
C ARG A 64 -1.31 -5.57 -12.12
N HIS A 65 -0.41 -6.22 -11.40
CA HIS A 65 -0.50 -7.60 -10.94
C HIS A 65 -0.23 -7.67 -9.42
N PRO A 66 -1.16 -7.13 -8.57
CA PRO A 66 -0.90 -6.95 -7.13
C PRO A 66 -0.55 -8.22 -6.36
N PHE A 67 -0.98 -9.36 -6.87
CA PHE A 67 -0.76 -10.68 -6.25
C PHE A 67 0.00 -11.64 -7.19
N GLY A 68 0.86 -11.07 -8.04
CA GLY A 68 1.64 -11.81 -9.04
C GLY A 68 0.95 -11.94 -10.39
N PRO A 69 1.58 -12.63 -11.37
CA PRO A 69 1.25 -12.55 -12.80
C PRO A 69 -0.17 -12.95 -13.18
N LYS A 70 -0.85 -13.72 -12.32
CA LYS A 70 -2.23 -14.19 -12.57
C LYS A 70 -3.30 -13.23 -12.03
N SER A 71 -2.89 -12.18 -11.32
CA SER A 71 -3.80 -11.16 -10.79
C SER A 71 -3.94 -9.97 -11.74
N ASN A 72 -4.94 -9.12 -11.53
CA ASN A 72 -5.16 -7.91 -12.30
C ASN A 72 -5.84 -6.82 -11.45
N ILE A 73 -5.99 -5.63 -12.01
CA ILE A 73 -6.60 -4.45 -11.38
C ILE A 73 -7.90 -4.01 -12.04
N ASN A 74 -8.61 -4.91 -12.72
CA ASN A 74 -9.78 -4.56 -13.54
C ASN A 74 -10.91 -3.86 -12.80
N VAL A 75 -11.07 -4.13 -11.50
CA VAL A 75 -12.13 -3.54 -10.64
C VAL A 75 -11.55 -2.62 -9.56
N LEU A 76 -10.27 -2.26 -9.63
CA LEU A 76 -9.54 -1.52 -8.59
C LEU A 76 -9.23 -0.08 -8.98
N ASP A 77 -9.96 0.53 -9.93
CA ASP A 77 -9.65 1.88 -10.43
C ASP A 77 -9.74 2.98 -9.34
N HIS A 78 -10.53 2.76 -8.29
CA HIS A 78 -10.67 3.65 -7.14
C HIS A 78 -9.85 3.23 -5.91
N HIS A 79 -9.06 2.17 -6.02
CA HIS A 79 -8.17 1.72 -4.95
C HIS A 79 -6.80 2.40 -5.04
N PRO A 80 -6.03 2.46 -3.93
CA PRO A 80 -4.66 2.95 -3.96
C PRO A 80 -3.80 2.09 -4.88
N VAL A 81 -2.87 2.71 -5.60
CA VAL A 81 -1.84 1.97 -6.34
C VAL A 81 -0.89 1.30 -5.35
N VAL A 82 -0.48 0.08 -5.65
CA VAL A 82 0.45 -0.71 -4.83
C VAL A 82 1.72 -1.04 -5.61
N HIS A 83 2.75 -1.56 -4.93
CA HIS A 83 4.05 -1.94 -5.51
C HIS A 83 4.74 -0.79 -6.25
N VAL A 84 4.66 0.42 -5.68
CA VAL A 84 5.36 1.61 -6.13
C VAL A 84 6.44 2.00 -5.13
N SER A 85 7.61 2.34 -5.63
CA SER A 85 8.71 2.88 -4.83
C SER A 85 8.53 4.37 -4.58
N TYR A 86 9.37 4.95 -3.69
CA TYR A 86 9.47 6.40 -3.53
C TYR A 86 9.76 7.10 -4.87
N GLY A 87 10.68 6.53 -5.67
CA GLY A 87 11.01 7.07 -7.00
C GLY A 87 9.81 7.08 -7.95
N ASP A 88 8.99 6.03 -7.94
CA ASP A 88 7.76 5.95 -8.74
C ASP A 88 6.74 6.99 -8.30
N ALA A 89 6.56 7.16 -6.97
CA ALA A 89 5.65 8.14 -6.40
C ALA A 89 6.10 9.58 -6.73
N LEU A 90 7.39 9.87 -6.63
CA LEU A 90 7.96 11.17 -6.99
C LEU A 90 7.80 11.48 -8.48
N ALA A 91 8.03 10.48 -9.35
CA ALA A 91 7.83 10.64 -10.78
C ALA A 91 6.36 10.95 -11.11
N TYR A 92 5.43 10.28 -10.45
CA TYR A 92 4.00 10.59 -10.57
C TYR A 92 3.67 12.01 -10.09
N ALA A 93 4.17 12.41 -8.91
CA ALA A 93 3.92 13.74 -8.37
C ALA A 93 4.40 14.84 -9.34
N LYS A 94 5.62 14.73 -9.85
CA LYS A 94 6.18 15.67 -10.84
C LYS A 94 5.37 15.73 -12.14
N TRP A 95 4.94 14.58 -12.66
CA TRP A 95 4.08 14.55 -13.84
C TRP A 95 2.74 15.26 -13.57
N ALA A 96 2.19 15.13 -12.37
CA ALA A 96 0.95 15.78 -11.96
C ALA A 96 1.11 17.27 -11.61
N GLY A 97 2.31 17.86 -11.75
CA GLY A 97 2.62 19.23 -11.36
C GLY A 97 2.58 19.46 -9.85
N LYS A 98 2.90 18.42 -9.08
CA LYS A 98 2.88 18.39 -7.62
C LYS A 98 4.21 17.90 -7.06
N ASP A 99 4.30 17.85 -5.75
CA ASP A 99 5.40 17.20 -5.03
C ASP A 99 4.86 16.25 -3.97
N LEU A 100 5.74 15.43 -3.40
CA LEU A 100 5.40 14.62 -2.24
C LEU A 100 5.43 15.51 -1.01
N PRO A 101 4.47 15.31 -0.09
CA PRO A 101 4.45 16.09 1.15
C PRO A 101 5.64 15.74 2.04
N THR A 102 6.11 16.72 2.81
CA THR A 102 6.95 16.47 3.97
C THR A 102 6.13 15.72 5.04
N GLU A 103 6.82 15.15 6.03
CA GLU A 103 6.16 14.51 7.18
C GLU A 103 5.20 15.48 7.89
N ALA A 104 5.63 16.72 8.12
CA ALA A 104 4.81 17.74 8.78
C ALA A 104 3.56 18.12 7.97
N GLU A 105 3.68 18.27 6.66
CA GLU A 105 2.55 18.55 5.78
C GLU A 105 1.57 17.37 5.72
N TRP A 106 2.10 16.15 5.67
CA TRP A 106 1.28 14.93 5.70
C TRP A 106 0.51 14.80 7.02
N GLU A 107 1.20 14.96 8.15
CA GLU A 107 0.59 14.88 9.49
C GLU A 107 -0.48 15.97 9.66
N PHE A 108 -0.19 17.22 9.26
CA PHE A 108 -1.15 18.31 9.29
C PHE A 108 -2.41 17.98 8.47
N ALA A 109 -2.24 17.49 7.24
CA ALA A 109 -3.35 17.11 6.38
C ALA A 109 -4.16 15.93 6.96
N ALA A 110 -3.47 14.91 7.50
CA ALA A 110 -4.09 13.73 8.10
C ALA A 110 -4.90 14.07 9.36
N ARG A 111 -4.42 15.02 10.19
CA ARG A 111 -5.13 15.47 11.40
C ARG A 111 -6.46 16.21 11.10
N GLY A 112 -6.60 16.79 9.94
CA GLY A 112 -7.86 17.41 9.53
C GLY A 112 -8.37 18.53 10.45
N GLY A 113 -7.47 19.21 11.19
CA GLY A 113 -7.79 20.27 12.16
C GLY A 113 -7.97 19.79 13.60
N LEU A 114 -7.85 18.49 13.87
CA LEU A 114 -7.81 17.96 15.25
C LEU A 114 -6.40 18.09 15.84
N ASP A 115 -6.32 18.52 17.09
CA ASP A 115 -5.07 18.67 17.82
C ASP A 115 -5.07 17.78 19.07
N GLY A 116 -3.98 17.01 19.26
CA GLY A 116 -3.78 16.14 20.42
C GLY A 116 -4.64 14.87 20.45
N GLU A 117 -5.46 14.62 19.43
CA GLU A 117 -6.28 13.42 19.35
C GLU A 117 -5.46 12.17 18.98
N GLU A 118 -5.89 10.99 19.45
CA GLU A 118 -5.18 9.73 19.19
C GLU A 118 -5.24 9.32 17.72
N PHE A 119 -6.43 9.49 17.09
CA PHE A 119 -6.66 9.17 15.68
C PHE A 119 -7.02 10.44 14.88
N ALA A 120 -6.98 10.32 13.56
CA ALA A 120 -7.39 11.39 12.64
C ALA A 120 -8.90 11.73 12.72
N TRP A 121 -9.67 11.03 13.53
CA TRP A 121 -11.11 11.21 13.76
C TRP A 121 -11.50 11.35 15.24
N GLY A 122 -10.54 11.44 16.16
CA GLY A 122 -10.77 11.61 17.61
C GLY A 122 -10.07 10.56 18.47
N ASN A 123 -10.59 10.30 19.67
CA ASN A 123 -9.94 9.43 20.66
C ASN A 123 -10.54 8.01 20.76
N THR A 124 -11.46 7.66 19.89
CA THR A 124 -12.10 6.33 19.90
C THR A 124 -11.83 5.63 18.58
N LEU A 125 -11.23 4.43 18.62
CA LEU A 125 -10.89 3.67 17.43
C LEU A 125 -12.12 3.41 16.53
N THR A 126 -13.22 3.00 17.14
CA THR A 126 -14.50 2.71 16.46
C THR A 126 -15.64 3.48 17.12
N PRO A 127 -15.81 4.80 16.85
CA PRO A 127 -16.89 5.59 17.43
C PRO A 127 -18.25 5.00 17.02
N ASP A 128 -19.14 4.80 17.99
CA ASP A 128 -20.46 4.15 17.79
C ASP A 128 -20.38 2.79 17.07
N GLY A 129 -19.26 2.07 17.24
CA GLY A 129 -19.02 0.78 16.60
C GLY A 129 -18.68 0.87 15.09
N LYS A 130 -18.41 2.06 14.55
CA LYS A 130 -18.08 2.26 13.14
C LYS A 130 -16.59 2.26 12.92
N HIS A 131 -16.14 1.51 11.92
CA HIS A 131 -14.77 1.60 11.44
C HIS A 131 -14.56 2.90 10.66
N MET A 132 -13.52 3.63 11.00
CA MET A 132 -13.20 4.94 10.41
C MET A 132 -12.05 4.87 9.41
N ALA A 133 -11.39 3.71 9.31
CA ALA A 133 -10.32 3.43 8.39
C ALA A 133 -10.28 1.93 8.06
N ASN A 134 -9.63 1.58 6.95
CA ASN A 134 -9.33 0.20 6.62
C ASN A 134 -8.17 -0.28 7.51
N THR A 135 -8.49 -1.08 8.51
CA THR A 135 -7.56 -1.60 9.50
C THR A 135 -7.64 -3.12 9.58
N TRP A 136 -6.68 -3.74 10.22
CA TRP A 136 -6.72 -5.16 10.49
C TRP A 136 -7.62 -5.44 11.70
N GLN A 137 -8.60 -6.34 11.56
CA GLN A 137 -9.42 -6.84 12.67
C GLN A 137 -9.16 -8.32 12.86
N GLY A 138 -8.84 -8.71 14.09
CA GLY A 138 -8.57 -10.11 14.44
C GLY A 138 -7.10 -10.41 14.68
N ASN A 139 -6.72 -11.66 14.49
CA ASN A 139 -5.40 -12.16 14.87
C ASN A 139 -4.37 -11.98 13.75
N PHE A 140 -3.61 -10.88 13.81
CA PHE A 140 -2.55 -10.60 12.83
C PHE A 140 -1.38 -11.60 12.93
N PRO A 141 -0.84 -12.07 11.82
CA PRO A 141 -1.21 -11.89 10.41
C PRO A 141 -2.06 -13.05 9.85
N VAL A 142 -2.64 -13.86 10.73
CA VAL A 142 -3.29 -15.15 10.41
C VAL A 142 -4.71 -14.97 9.92
N GLN A 143 -5.46 -14.09 10.57
CA GLN A 143 -6.87 -13.88 10.29
C GLN A 143 -7.23 -12.41 10.33
N ASN A 144 -7.76 -11.89 9.22
CA ASN A 144 -8.49 -10.64 9.18
C ASN A 144 -10.00 -10.95 9.15
N LEU A 145 -10.77 -10.39 10.08
CA LEU A 145 -12.22 -10.59 10.16
C LEU A 145 -12.96 -9.75 9.11
N GLY A 146 -12.33 -8.68 8.56
CA GLY A 146 -12.93 -7.82 7.55
C GLY A 146 -14.19 -7.09 8.04
N GLU A 147 -14.26 -6.75 9.31
CA GLU A 147 -15.41 -6.07 9.93
C GLU A 147 -15.62 -4.65 9.37
N ASP A 148 -14.55 -4.04 8.84
CA ASP A 148 -14.61 -2.77 8.12
C ASP A 148 -15.12 -2.90 6.67
N GLY A 149 -15.39 -4.13 6.20
CA GLY A 149 -15.86 -4.46 4.87
C GLY A 149 -14.75 -4.83 3.86
N TYR A 150 -13.47 -4.82 4.27
CA TYR A 150 -12.34 -5.03 3.37
C TYR A 150 -11.29 -5.96 3.97
N GLU A 151 -10.92 -6.98 3.23
CA GLU A 151 -9.82 -7.87 3.60
C GLU A 151 -8.44 -7.33 3.18
N ARG A 152 -8.42 -6.43 2.19
CA ARG A 152 -7.22 -5.85 1.57
C ARG A 152 -7.40 -4.34 1.40
N THR A 153 -6.97 -3.77 0.29
CA THR A 153 -7.19 -2.34 0.03
C THR A 153 -8.68 -2.01 -0.10
N ALA A 154 -9.07 -0.83 0.36
CA ALA A 154 -10.40 -0.24 0.15
C ALA A 154 -10.34 0.81 -0.97
N PRO A 155 -11.47 1.19 -1.60
CA PRO A 155 -11.55 2.42 -2.38
C PRO A 155 -11.10 3.62 -1.55
N VAL A 156 -10.39 4.56 -2.16
CA VAL A 156 -9.79 5.71 -1.44
C VAL A 156 -10.80 6.65 -0.77
N THR A 157 -12.08 6.51 -1.08
CA THR A 157 -13.19 7.27 -0.47
C THR A 157 -14.17 6.39 0.31
N ALA A 158 -13.74 5.19 0.72
CA ALA A 158 -14.61 4.24 1.42
C ALA A 158 -14.99 4.69 2.84
N PHE A 159 -14.13 5.47 3.47
CA PHE A 159 -14.32 5.97 4.83
C PHE A 159 -14.54 7.48 4.83
N PRO A 160 -15.10 8.05 5.91
CA PRO A 160 -15.36 9.49 6.00
C PRO A 160 -14.10 10.33 5.80
N ALA A 161 -14.24 11.44 5.12
CA ALA A 161 -13.18 12.44 5.04
C ALA A 161 -12.98 13.13 6.40
N ASN A 162 -11.75 13.54 6.68
CA ASN A 162 -11.43 14.39 7.83
C ASN A 162 -11.90 15.84 7.62
N GLY A 163 -11.65 16.73 8.57
CA GLY A 163 -12.07 18.12 8.51
C GLY A 163 -11.49 18.94 7.35
N TYR A 164 -10.44 18.44 6.68
CA TYR A 164 -9.85 19.06 5.48
C TYR A 164 -10.27 18.36 4.18
N GLY A 165 -11.19 17.41 4.24
CA GLY A 165 -11.67 16.66 3.08
C GLY A 165 -10.71 15.57 2.59
N VAL A 166 -9.76 15.12 3.42
CA VAL A 166 -8.84 14.02 3.12
C VAL A 166 -9.45 12.71 3.62
N HIS A 167 -9.40 11.67 2.74
CA HIS A 167 -9.86 10.32 3.04
C HIS A 167 -8.73 9.39 3.38
#